data_23542000bc5539b8b0760fc88fdeb2b7
#
_entry.id   23542000bc5539b8b0760fc88fdeb2b7
#
_cell.length_a   1.000
_cell.length_b   1.000
_cell.length_c   1.000
_cell.angle_alpha   90.00
_cell.angle_beta   90.00
_cell.angle_gamma   90.00
#
_symmetry.space_group_name_H-M   'P 1'
#
loop_
_entity.id
_entity.type
_entity.pdbx_description
1 polymer ?
#
loop_
_entity_poly.entity_id
_entity_poly.type
_entity_poly.pdbx_seq_one_letter_code
_entity_poly.pdbx_strand_id
1 'polypeptide(L)'
;MENRNDQLLINYLDRTLEEKEMREMEALINSDMETRKQFRFLKLAVDAVEYSAIYDQVASVKENFRVIQPVEVLQTSNKNAARVFRLSKAVRIAAAVLILVAGVGSYKFFTVNATRVYEQAFIDYTLPTTRGQASITDIDQVFRHQNWAGVIATVNRLSLQDNKALFLSGFAHLQLKQYADAALLFKKVLANNAQTNDDLYRDEAQFYLALSELGSNTSGAVQLFQQIQADNGHKYQTQAKKIGYFDLQILKIKASH
;
A
#
# COMPACT_ATOMS: atom_id res chain seq x y z
N MET A 1 8.73 3.78 -19.78
CA MET A 1 9.15 2.40 -20.10
C MET A 1 8.08 1.37 -19.76
N GLU A 2 7.21 1.63 -18.79
CA GLU A 2 6.13 0.72 -18.35
C GLU A 2 5.13 0.37 -19.47
N ASN A 3 4.70 1.34 -20.24
CA ASN A 3 3.69 1.16 -21.30
C ASN A 3 4.15 0.27 -22.48
N ARG A 4 5.45 0.08 -22.69
CA ARG A 4 5.99 -0.74 -23.79
C ARG A 4 6.02 -2.23 -23.42
N ASN A 5 6.30 -2.56 -22.16
CA ASN A 5 6.31 -3.94 -21.68
C ASN A 5 4.90 -4.54 -21.63
N ASP A 6 3.90 -3.72 -21.24
CA ASP A 6 2.50 -4.16 -21.21
C ASP A 6 2.00 -4.51 -22.61
N GLN A 7 2.36 -3.70 -23.63
CA GLN A 7 1.98 -3.97 -25.01
C GLN A 7 2.66 -5.24 -25.54
N LEU A 8 3.91 -5.48 -25.19
CA LEU A 8 4.62 -6.70 -25.58
C LEU A 8 4.03 -7.95 -24.92
N LEU A 9 3.59 -7.86 -23.66
CA LEU A 9 2.89 -8.96 -22.97
C LEU A 9 1.54 -9.28 -23.60
N ILE A 10 0.79 -8.26 -24.05
CA ILE A 10 -0.47 -8.45 -24.79
C ILE A 10 -0.19 -9.15 -26.10
N ASN A 11 0.75 -8.64 -26.90
CA ASN A 11 1.12 -9.23 -28.18
C ASN A 11 1.65 -10.67 -28.04
N TYR A 12 2.34 -10.97 -26.94
CA TYR A 12 2.79 -12.33 -26.59
C TYR A 12 1.61 -13.27 -26.34
N LEU A 13 0.59 -12.85 -25.60
CA LEU A 13 -0.64 -13.62 -25.35
C LEU A 13 -1.44 -13.83 -26.63
N ASP A 14 -1.52 -12.82 -27.49
CA ASP A 14 -2.22 -12.88 -28.78
C ASP A 14 -1.43 -13.63 -29.87
N ARG A 15 -0.19 -14.06 -29.57
CA ARG A 15 0.73 -14.73 -30.48
C ARG A 15 1.01 -13.92 -31.78
N THR A 16 1.06 -12.60 -31.65
CA THR A 16 1.30 -11.66 -32.77
C THR A 16 2.74 -11.19 -32.85
N LEU A 17 3.62 -11.64 -31.93
CA LEU A 17 5.05 -11.36 -31.95
C LEU A 17 5.79 -12.24 -32.93
N GLU A 18 6.92 -11.74 -33.46
CA GLU A 18 7.86 -12.55 -34.24
C GLU A 18 8.56 -13.61 -33.37
N GLU A 19 9.02 -14.71 -33.99
CA GLU A 19 9.64 -15.83 -33.24
C GLU A 19 10.81 -15.39 -32.32
N LYS A 20 11.56 -14.39 -32.72
CA LYS A 20 12.68 -13.87 -31.93
C LYS A 20 12.18 -13.14 -30.68
N GLU A 21 11.20 -12.28 -30.87
CA GLU A 21 10.57 -11.52 -29.78
C GLU A 21 9.80 -12.42 -28.81
N MET A 22 9.18 -13.49 -29.33
CA MET A 22 8.52 -14.51 -28.50
C MET A 22 9.51 -15.17 -27.54
N ARG A 23 10.70 -15.58 -28.03
CA ARG A 23 11.74 -16.19 -27.18
C ARG A 23 12.31 -15.22 -26.17
N GLU A 24 12.52 -13.96 -26.57
CA GLU A 24 12.99 -12.91 -25.66
C GLU A 24 11.97 -12.63 -24.55
N MET A 25 10.68 -12.58 -24.87
CA MET A 25 9.61 -12.39 -23.89
C MET A 25 9.45 -13.59 -22.96
N GLU A 26 9.55 -14.82 -23.47
CA GLU A 26 9.53 -16.03 -22.67
C GLU A 26 10.70 -16.10 -21.67
N ALA A 27 11.89 -15.73 -22.11
CA ALA A 27 13.06 -15.61 -21.24
C ALA A 27 12.86 -14.54 -20.16
N LEU A 28 12.25 -13.40 -20.52
CA LEU A 28 11.97 -12.32 -19.59
C LEU A 28 10.93 -12.72 -18.52
N ILE A 29 9.83 -13.37 -18.93
CA ILE A 29 8.81 -13.91 -18.02
C ILE A 29 9.42 -14.94 -17.05
N ASN A 30 10.41 -15.72 -17.50
CA ASN A 30 11.06 -16.73 -16.67
C ASN A 30 12.10 -16.14 -15.71
N SER A 31 12.78 -15.07 -16.10
CA SER A 31 13.86 -14.47 -15.32
C SER A 31 13.40 -13.35 -14.38
N ASP A 32 12.39 -12.55 -14.76
CA ASP A 32 11.92 -11.42 -13.99
C ASP A 32 10.62 -11.71 -13.24
N MET A 33 10.65 -11.53 -11.92
CA MET A 33 9.53 -11.83 -11.04
C MET A 33 8.35 -10.88 -11.25
N GLU A 34 8.62 -9.61 -11.59
CA GLU A 34 7.58 -8.60 -11.78
C GLU A 34 6.85 -8.81 -13.11
N THR A 35 7.59 -9.03 -14.19
CA THR A 35 7.03 -9.39 -15.49
C THR A 35 6.22 -10.68 -15.43
N ARG A 36 6.67 -11.67 -14.66
CA ARG A 36 5.90 -12.91 -14.42
C ARG A 36 4.58 -12.67 -13.70
N LYS A 37 4.53 -11.77 -12.74
CA LYS A 37 3.28 -11.39 -12.05
C LYS A 37 2.33 -10.68 -13.02
N GLN A 38 2.82 -9.69 -13.75
CA GLN A 38 2.03 -8.96 -14.75
C GLN A 38 1.45 -9.92 -15.79
N PHE A 39 2.26 -10.85 -16.31
CA PHE A 39 1.81 -11.88 -17.24
C PHE A 39 0.68 -12.76 -16.67
N ARG A 40 0.80 -13.21 -15.41
CA ARG A 40 -0.24 -14.03 -14.76
C ARG A 40 -1.55 -13.26 -14.60
N PHE A 41 -1.50 -11.98 -14.22
CA PHE A 41 -2.69 -11.15 -14.10
C PHE A 41 -3.35 -10.91 -15.45
N LEU A 42 -2.55 -10.61 -16.48
CA LEU A 42 -3.06 -10.37 -17.82
C LEU A 42 -3.67 -11.65 -18.39
N LYS A 43 -3.00 -12.79 -18.26
CA LYS A 43 -3.54 -14.10 -18.69
C LYS A 43 -4.85 -14.43 -18.00
N LEU A 44 -4.94 -14.24 -16.69
CA LEU A 44 -6.18 -14.46 -15.93
C LEU A 44 -7.32 -13.57 -16.44
N ALA A 45 -7.03 -12.32 -16.79
CA ALA A 45 -8.02 -11.40 -17.34
C ALA A 45 -8.51 -11.85 -18.73
N VAL A 46 -7.60 -12.29 -19.60
CA VAL A 46 -7.93 -12.82 -20.94
C VAL A 46 -8.75 -14.12 -20.82
N ASP A 47 -8.30 -15.07 -19.99
CA ASP A 47 -9.00 -16.33 -19.75
C ASP A 47 -10.44 -16.09 -19.21
N ALA A 48 -10.62 -15.07 -18.35
CA ALA A 48 -11.94 -14.71 -17.83
C ALA A 48 -12.88 -14.15 -18.92
N VAL A 49 -12.36 -13.35 -19.84
CA VAL A 49 -13.12 -12.80 -20.99
C VAL A 49 -13.48 -13.91 -21.97
N GLU A 50 -12.53 -14.80 -22.31
CA GLU A 50 -12.80 -15.96 -23.18
C GLU A 50 -13.84 -16.89 -22.56
N TYR A 51 -13.76 -17.18 -21.28
CA TYR A 51 -14.74 -18.01 -20.59
C TYR A 51 -16.15 -17.39 -20.61
N SER A 52 -16.25 -16.07 -20.45
CA SER A 52 -17.51 -15.33 -20.57
C SER A 52 -18.10 -15.42 -21.97
N ALA A 53 -17.27 -15.28 -23.01
CA ALA A 53 -17.72 -15.37 -24.41
C ALA A 53 -18.20 -16.79 -24.78
N ILE A 54 -17.51 -17.84 -24.33
CA ILE A 54 -17.91 -19.24 -24.52
C ILE A 54 -19.22 -19.55 -23.79
N TYR A 55 -19.38 -19.03 -22.57
CA TYR A 55 -20.61 -19.22 -21.80
C TYR A 55 -21.83 -18.61 -22.51
N ASP A 56 -21.67 -17.41 -23.09
CA ASP A 56 -22.75 -16.75 -23.85
C ASP A 56 -23.07 -17.51 -25.15
N GLN A 57 -22.10 -18.10 -25.82
CA GLN A 57 -22.32 -18.94 -27.01
C GLN A 57 -23.05 -20.25 -26.66
N VAL A 58 -22.65 -20.92 -25.58
CA VAL A 58 -23.30 -22.16 -25.11
C VAL A 58 -24.74 -21.85 -24.66
N ALA A 59 -24.98 -20.70 -24.03
CA ALA A 59 -26.32 -20.27 -23.63
C ALA A 59 -27.25 -20.03 -24.86
N SER A 60 -26.71 -19.43 -25.92
CA SER A 60 -27.47 -19.19 -27.18
C SER A 60 -27.76 -20.48 -27.93
N VAL A 61 -26.84 -21.46 -27.96
CA VAL A 61 -27.08 -22.79 -28.54
C VAL A 61 -28.17 -23.54 -27.77
N LYS A 62 -28.16 -23.48 -26.44
CA LYS A 62 -29.16 -24.11 -25.59
C LYS A 62 -30.59 -23.50 -25.79
N GLU A 63 -30.65 -22.22 -26.11
CA GLU A 63 -31.93 -21.55 -26.45
C GLU A 63 -32.44 -21.98 -27.81
N ASN A 64 -31.60 -22.16 -28.80
CA ASN A 64 -31.95 -22.65 -30.13
C ASN A 64 -32.33 -24.14 -30.14
N PHE A 65 -31.79 -24.97 -29.25
CA PHE A 65 -32.18 -26.38 -29.12
C PHE A 65 -33.55 -26.58 -28.42
N ARG A 66 -34.07 -25.58 -27.71
CA ARG A 66 -35.42 -25.65 -27.10
C ARG A 66 -36.57 -25.49 -28.09
N VAL A 67 -36.25 -25.07 -29.32
CA VAL A 67 -37.29 -24.80 -30.34
C VAL A 67 -37.68 -26.05 -31.15
N ILE A 68 -36.96 -27.20 -31.02
CA ILE A 68 -37.20 -28.38 -31.83
C ILE A 68 -37.60 -29.56 -30.95
N GLN A 69 -38.76 -29.47 -30.26
CA GLN A 69 -39.59 -30.64 -29.92
C GLN A 69 -40.98 -30.22 -29.48
N PRO A 70 -42.06 -30.54 -30.26
CA PRO A 70 -43.39 -30.65 -29.69
C PRO A 70 -43.61 -32.10 -29.26
N VAL A 71 -43.43 -32.43 -28.00
CA VAL A 71 -44.02 -33.62 -27.40
C VAL A 71 -45.07 -33.15 -26.42
N GLU A 72 -46.33 -33.34 -26.80
CA GLU A 72 -47.46 -33.28 -25.89
C GLU A 72 -47.26 -34.27 -24.75
N VAL A 73 -47.08 -33.79 -23.54
CA VAL A 73 -47.26 -34.55 -22.32
C VAL A 73 -48.15 -33.76 -21.36
N LEU A 74 -49.20 -34.42 -21.01
CA LEU A 74 -50.29 -34.03 -20.14
C LEU A 74 -49.88 -33.21 -18.91
N GLN A 75 -50.65 -32.17 -18.69
CA GLN A 75 -50.56 -31.25 -17.57
C GLN A 75 -50.84 -31.98 -16.24
N THR A 76 -49.88 -32.02 -15.38
CA THR A 76 -50.13 -32.01 -13.95
C THR A 76 -49.67 -30.69 -13.38
N SER A 77 -50.66 -29.87 -13.06
CA SER A 77 -50.50 -28.58 -12.41
C SER A 77 -49.85 -28.75 -11.05
N ASN A 78 -48.54 -28.37 -10.92
CA ASN A 78 -47.99 -28.08 -9.63
C ASN A 78 -47.43 -26.64 -9.65
N LYS A 79 -48.25 -25.72 -9.13
CA LYS A 79 -47.97 -24.28 -9.04
C LYS A 79 -46.99 -24.00 -7.90
N ASN A 80 -45.72 -24.28 -8.12
CA ASN A 80 -44.63 -23.67 -7.35
C ASN A 80 -43.45 -23.41 -8.29
N ALA A 81 -43.65 -22.64 -9.34
CA ALA A 81 -42.58 -22.12 -10.14
C ALA A 81 -41.90 -21.00 -9.34
N ALA A 82 -40.74 -21.31 -8.77
CA ALA A 82 -39.85 -20.29 -8.28
C ALA A 82 -39.65 -19.26 -9.40
N ARG A 83 -40.06 -18.03 -9.17
CA ARG A 83 -39.87 -16.92 -10.11
C ARG A 83 -38.37 -16.69 -10.25
N VAL A 84 -37.80 -17.27 -11.28
CA VAL A 84 -36.44 -16.93 -11.70
C VAL A 84 -36.48 -15.52 -12.24
N PHE A 85 -36.07 -14.57 -11.42
CA PHE A 85 -35.90 -13.19 -11.85
C PHE A 85 -34.81 -13.15 -12.94
N ARG A 86 -35.20 -12.96 -14.18
CA ARG A 86 -34.26 -12.62 -15.27
C ARG A 86 -33.72 -11.23 -14.99
N LEU A 87 -32.62 -11.17 -14.27
CA LEU A 87 -31.85 -9.93 -14.05
C LEU A 87 -31.48 -9.33 -15.41
N SER A 88 -31.82 -8.05 -15.64
CA SER A 88 -31.44 -7.34 -16.86
C SER A 88 -29.90 -7.38 -17.04
N LYS A 89 -29.43 -7.28 -18.29
CA LYS A 89 -27.97 -7.28 -18.57
C LYS A 89 -27.23 -6.23 -17.73
N ALA A 90 -27.83 -5.06 -17.50
CA ALA A 90 -27.29 -4.00 -16.66
C ALA A 90 -27.07 -4.45 -15.19
N VAL A 91 -27.99 -5.21 -14.61
CA VAL A 91 -27.86 -5.71 -13.23
C VAL A 91 -26.78 -6.78 -13.13
N ARG A 92 -26.59 -7.62 -14.15
CA ARG A 92 -25.47 -8.60 -14.18
C ARG A 92 -24.11 -7.90 -14.25
N ILE A 93 -23.98 -6.86 -15.08
CA ILE A 93 -22.77 -6.05 -15.16
C ILE A 93 -22.51 -5.35 -13.83
N ALA A 94 -23.52 -4.73 -13.22
CA ALA A 94 -23.40 -4.10 -11.92
C ALA A 94 -22.98 -5.10 -10.83
N ALA A 95 -23.54 -6.31 -10.83
CA ALA A 95 -23.14 -7.37 -9.89
C ALA A 95 -21.69 -7.82 -10.10
N ALA A 96 -21.26 -7.98 -11.35
CA ALA A 96 -19.85 -8.32 -11.66
C ALA A 96 -18.87 -7.23 -11.18
N VAL A 97 -19.19 -5.96 -11.41
CA VAL A 97 -18.40 -4.83 -10.92
C VAL A 97 -18.36 -4.82 -9.39
N LEU A 98 -19.49 -5.04 -8.72
CA LEU A 98 -19.53 -5.12 -7.25
C LEU A 98 -18.67 -6.26 -6.70
N ILE A 99 -18.71 -7.44 -7.31
CA ILE A 99 -17.87 -8.59 -6.93
C ILE A 99 -16.39 -8.25 -7.12
N LEU A 100 -16.04 -7.58 -8.22
CA LEU A 100 -14.67 -7.17 -8.50
C LEU A 100 -14.17 -6.14 -7.48
N VAL A 101 -14.97 -5.11 -7.21
CA VAL A 101 -14.67 -4.10 -6.18
C VAL A 101 -14.54 -4.73 -4.80
N ALA A 102 -15.46 -5.63 -4.44
CA ALA A 102 -15.42 -6.36 -3.18
C ALA A 102 -14.19 -7.27 -3.09
N GLY A 103 -13.81 -7.95 -4.17
CA GLY A 103 -12.62 -8.79 -4.24
C GLY A 103 -11.33 -8.00 -4.07
N VAL A 104 -11.18 -6.89 -4.81
CA VAL A 104 -10.03 -5.99 -4.68
C VAL A 104 -9.99 -5.35 -3.29
N GLY A 105 -11.14 -4.90 -2.78
CA GLY A 105 -11.25 -4.32 -1.44
C GLY A 105 -10.85 -5.31 -0.35
N SER A 106 -11.34 -6.55 -0.43
CA SER A 106 -10.98 -7.62 0.50
C SER A 106 -9.48 -7.94 0.43
N TYR A 107 -8.93 -8.11 -0.78
CA TYR A 107 -7.51 -8.35 -0.96
C TYR A 107 -6.66 -7.25 -0.32
N LYS A 108 -6.96 -5.99 -0.61
CA LYS A 108 -6.29 -4.83 -0.01
C LYS A 108 -6.45 -4.83 1.52
N PHE A 109 -7.64 -5.09 2.02
CA PHE A 109 -7.90 -5.14 3.46
C PHE A 109 -7.01 -6.17 4.17
N PHE A 110 -6.84 -7.37 3.62
CA PHE A 110 -6.00 -8.41 4.22
C PHE A 110 -4.50 -8.17 4.03
N THR A 111 -4.07 -7.51 2.94
CA THR A 111 -2.65 -7.31 2.63
C THR A 111 -2.05 -6.04 3.25
N VAL A 112 -2.85 -5.00 3.50
CA VAL A 112 -2.39 -3.77 4.15
C VAL A 112 -2.28 -4.01 5.65
N ASN A 113 -1.08 -3.84 6.18
CA ASN A 113 -0.80 -3.87 7.61
C ASN A 113 0.20 -2.77 8.00
N ALA A 114 0.28 -2.45 9.29
CA ALA A 114 1.12 -1.39 9.82
C ALA A 114 2.61 -1.61 9.47
N THR A 115 3.09 -2.84 9.56
CA THR A 115 4.50 -3.17 9.26
C THR A 115 4.86 -2.88 7.81
N ARG A 116 4.02 -3.32 6.87
CA ARG A 116 4.26 -3.07 5.43
C ARG A 116 4.25 -1.58 5.10
N VAL A 117 3.29 -0.83 5.67
CA VAL A 117 3.19 0.62 5.46
C VAL A 117 4.39 1.32 6.10
N TYR A 118 4.84 0.87 7.28
CA TYR A 118 6.05 1.36 7.93
C TYR A 118 7.28 1.18 7.03
N GLU A 119 7.51 -0.01 6.52
CA GLU A 119 8.65 -0.31 5.63
C GLU A 119 8.60 0.51 4.33
N GLN A 120 7.42 0.75 3.78
CA GLN A 120 7.24 1.57 2.58
C GLN A 120 7.52 3.06 2.84
N ALA A 121 7.16 3.56 4.03
CA ALA A 121 7.30 4.95 4.39
C ALA A 121 8.67 5.27 5.01
N PHE A 122 9.30 4.30 5.66
CA PHE A 122 10.54 4.52 6.41
C PHE A 122 11.66 5.04 5.50
N ILE A 123 12.39 6.02 6.00
CA ILE A 123 13.61 6.55 5.42
C ILE A 123 14.59 6.83 6.56
N ASP A 124 15.86 6.47 6.36
CA ASP A 124 16.91 6.76 7.34
C ASP A 124 17.17 8.26 7.44
N TYR A 125 17.34 8.72 8.67
CA TYR A 125 17.78 10.08 8.93
C TYR A 125 19.30 10.17 8.93
N THR A 126 19.81 11.10 8.15
CA THR A 126 21.23 11.42 8.12
C THR A 126 21.48 12.82 8.66
N LEU A 127 22.42 12.94 9.60
CA LEU A 127 22.84 14.26 10.10
C LEU A 127 23.43 15.11 8.97
N PRO A 128 22.93 16.34 8.76
CA PRO A 128 23.50 17.24 7.78
C PRO A 128 24.98 17.48 8.08
N THR A 129 25.83 17.41 7.07
CA THR A 129 27.21 17.84 7.15
C THR A 129 27.27 19.35 6.95
N THR A 130 27.30 20.11 8.02
CA THR A 130 27.55 21.56 7.94
C THR A 130 29.02 21.78 7.54
N ARG A 131 29.23 22.35 6.36
CA ARG A 131 30.54 22.91 5.96
C ARG A 131 30.73 24.21 6.72
N GLY A 132 31.31 24.16 7.91
CA GLY A 132 31.61 25.31 8.76
C GLY A 132 31.56 24.88 10.22
N GLN A 133 32.61 25.01 10.91
CA GLN A 133 32.97 25.00 12.35
C GLN A 133 31.84 24.81 13.42
N ALA A 134 30.81 24.02 13.18
CA ALA A 134 30.06 23.48 14.28
C ALA A 134 30.86 22.30 14.84
N SER A 135 31.37 22.41 16.05
CA SER A 135 32.06 21.33 16.74
C SER A 135 31.16 20.10 16.70
N ILE A 136 31.67 19.00 16.12
CA ILE A 136 30.97 17.71 16.15
C ILE A 136 30.84 17.35 17.63
N THR A 137 29.58 17.26 18.11
CA THR A 137 29.33 16.88 19.51
C THR A 137 29.47 15.37 19.67
N ASP A 138 29.72 14.91 20.90
CA ASP A 138 29.82 13.46 21.19
C ASP A 138 28.59 12.69 20.68
N ILE A 139 27.40 13.29 20.80
CA ILE A 139 26.16 12.68 20.30
C ILE A 139 26.17 12.51 18.78
N ASP A 140 26.71 13.47 18.02
CA ASP A 140 26.79 13.41 16.57
C ASP A 140 27.73 12.28 16.11
N GLN A 141 28.85 12.09 16.81
CA GLN A 141 29.75 10.99 16.49
C GLN A 141 29.10 9.64 16.74
N VAL A 142 28.51 9.45 17.91
CA VAL A 142 27.83 8.19 18.29
C VAL A 142 26.68 7.90 17.33
N PHE A 143 25.92 8.92 16.91
CA PHE A 143 24.83 8.78 15.94
C PHE A 143 25.35 8.39 14.55
N ARG A 144 26.41 9.03 14.04
CA ARG A 144 27.01 8.70 12.75
C ARG A 144 27.55 7.27 12.69
N HIS A 145 28.01 6.74 13.82
CA HIS A 145 28.42 5.33 13.94
C HIS A 145 27.24 4.36 14.15
N GLN A 146 25.99 4.87 14.10
CA GLN A 146 24.77 4.07 14.29
C GLN A 146 24.75 3.28 15.60
N ASN A 147 25.48 3.76 16.61
CA ASN A 147 25.46 3.18 17.95
C ASN A 147 24.23 3.71 18.72
N TRP A 148 23.05 3.14 18.41
CA TRP A 148 21.77 3.62 18.92
C TRP A 148 21.70 3.58 20.44
N ALA A 149 22.15 2.53 21.07
CA ALA A 149 22.21 2.42 22.54
C ALA A 149 23.17 3.50 23.13
N GLY A 150 24.28 3.78 22.45
CA GLY A 150 25.20 4.83 22.83
C GLY A 150 24.59 6.23 22.72
N VAL A 151 23.78 6.49 21.68
CA VAL A 151 23.04 7.76 21.53
C VAL A 151 22.11 7.97 22.73
N ILE A 152 21.30 6.98 23.07
CA ILE A 152 20.36 7.03 24.20
C ILE A 152 21.13 7.27 25.52
N ALA A 153 22.21 6.51 25.75
CA ALA A 153 23.01 6.67 26.96
C ALA A 153 23.67 8.04 27.05
N THR A 154 24.11 8.62 25.93
CA THR A 154 24.71 9.96 25.88
C THR A 154 23.66 11.02 26.21
N VAL A 155 22.48 10.95 25.59
CA VAL A 155 21.38 11.91 25.85
C VAL A 155 20.91 11.85 27.32
N ASN A 156 20.81 10.66 27.88
CA ASN A 156 20.37 10.47 29.27
C ASN A 156 21.35 11.08 30.32
N ARG A 157 22.61 11.34 29.93
CA ARG A 157 23.60 12.03 30.81
C ARG A 157 23.51 13.55 30.71
N LEU A 158 22.81 14.09 29.71
CA LEU A 158 22.68 15.54 29.57
C LEU A 158 21.77 16.09 30.67
N SER A 159 22.22 17.13 31.34
CA SER A 159 21.43 17.87 32.34
C SER A 159 20.28 18.63 31.69
N LEU A 160 20.43 19.06 30.44
CA LEU A 160 19.42 19.71 29.62
C LEU A 160 19.39 19.02 28.25
N GLN A 161 18.19 18.61 27.85
CA GLN A 161 17.96 17.97 26.56
C GLN A 161 17.30 18.98 25.62
N ASP A 162 18.08 19.47 24.67
CA ASP A 162 17.56 20.31 23.58
C ASP A 162 16.81 19.48 22.51
N ASN A 163 16.14 20.14 21.57
CA ASN A 163 15.37 19.48 20.53
C ASN A 163 16.21 18.54 19.66
N LYS A 164 17.49 18.84 19.45
CA LYS A 164 18.42 17.97 18.73
C LYS A 164 18.66 16.67 19.50
N ALA A 165 18.99 16.76 20.77
CA ALA A 165 19.23 15.60 21.62
C ALA A 165 17.97 14.73 21.75
N LEU A 166 16.81 15.35 21.98
CA LEU A 166 15.51 14.64 22.04
C LEU A 166 15.22 13.93 20.71
N PHE A 167 15.41 14.61 19.57
CA PHE A 167 15.15 14.04 18.26
C PHE A 167 16.10 12.86 17.96
N LEU A 168 17.40 13.02 18.16
CA LEU A 168 18.39 11.95 17.91
C LEU A 168 18.16 10.73 18.81
N SER A 169 17.79 10.95 20.08
CA SER A 169 17.41 9.87 21.00
C SER A 169 16.10 9.19 20.53
N GLY A 170 15.09 9.97 20.11
CA GLY A 170 13.86 9.43 19.55
C GLY A 170 14.11 8.55 18.32
N PHE A 171 14.99 9.01 17.43
CA PHE A 171 15.37 8.22 16.25
C PHE A 171 16.15 6.95 16.63
N ALA A 172 17.03 7.02 17.63
CA ALA A 172 17.73 5.84 18.14
C ALA A 172 16.77 4.80 18.73
N HIS A 173 15.78 5.23 19.52
CA HIS A 173 14.69 4.34 19.99
C HIS A 173 13.90 3.73 18.84
N LEU A 174 13.60 4.52 17.80
CA LEU A 174 12.90 4.02 16.61
C LEU A 174 13.68 2.91 15.89
N GLN A 175 15.00 3.09 15.72
CA GLN A 175 15.90 2.09 15.14
C GLN A 175 15.95 0.79 15.97
N LEU A 176 15.84 0.91 17.28
CA LEU A 176 15.76 -0.23 18.20
C LEU A 176 14.32 -0.80 18.31
N LYS A 177 13.37 -0.31 17.48
CA LYS A 177 11.95 -0.70 17.49
C LYS A 177 11.24 -0.43 18.83
N GLN A 178 11.78 0.47 19.62
CA GLN A 178 11.18 0.97 20.87
C GLN A 178 10.22 2.11 20.53
N TYR A 179 9.15 1.78 19.84
CA TYR A 179 8.26 2.75 19.18
C TYR A 179 7.57 3.70 20.16
N ALA A 180 7.16 3.21 21.33
CA ALA A 180 6.50 4.04 22.35
C ALA A 180 7.43 5.12 22.91
N ASP A 181 8.69 4.75 23.19
CA ASP A 181 9.71 5.68 23.70
C ASP A 181 10.07 6.71 22.62
N ALA A 182 10.23 6.27 21.37
CA ALA A 182 10.46 7.14 20.23
C ALA A 182 9.33 8.18 20.09
N ALA A 183 8.07 7.73 20.12
CA ALA A 183 6.91 8.61 20.01
C ALA A 183 6.88 9.66 21.15
N LEU A 184 7.20 9.26 22.37
CA LEU A 184 7.26 10.17 23.51
C LEU A 184 8.30 11.28 23.28
N LEU A 185 9.50 10.93 22.78
CA LEU A 185 10.57 11.89 22.54
C LEU A 185 10.24 12.85 21.38
N PHE A 186 9.65 12.36 20.29
CA PHE A 186 9.20 13.23 19.20
C PHE A 186 8.07 14.18 19.65
N LYS A 187 7.13 13.72 20.47
CA LYS A 187 6.11 14.58 21.08
C LYS A 187 6.73 15.68 21.96
N LYS A 188 7.81 15.38 22.69
CA LYS A 188 8.54 16.40 23.45
C LYS A 188 9.18 17.46 22.56
N VAL A 189 9.81 17.07 21.43
CA VAL A 189 10.35 18.03 20.44
C VAL A 189 9.23 18.97 19.95
N LEU A 190 8.07 18.43 19.57
CA LEU A 190 6.95 19.23 19.07
C LEU A 190 6.37 20.15 20.18
N ALA A 191 6.30 19.66 21.41
CA ALA A 191 5.84 20.46 22.55
C ALA A 191 6.81 21.61 22.86
N ASN A 192 8.12 21.37 22.83
CA ASN A 192 9.13 22.42 23.01
C ASN A 192 9.01 23.49 21.91
N ASN A 193 8.85 23.08 20.65
CA ASN A 193 8.66 24.01 19.54
C ASN A 193 7.42 24.88 19.73
N ALA A 194 6.32 24.31 20.19
CA ALA A 194 5.10 25.06 20.48
C ALA A 194 5.27 26.08 21.63
N GLN A 195 6.12 25.78 22.62
CA GLN A 195 6.40 26.69 23.75
C GLN A 195 7.38 27.80 23.38
N THR A 196 8.37 27.50 22.55
CA THR A 196 9.44 28.45 22.18
C THR A 196 9.14 29.20 20.87
N ASN A 197 8.08 28.83 20.16
CA ASN A 197 7.76 29.31 18.82
C ASN A 197 8.92 29.08 17.84
N ASP A 198 9.56 27.91 17.94
CA ASP A 198 10.66 27.44 17.11
C ASP A 198 10.18 26.27 16.24
N ASP A 199 10.81 26.09 15.11
CA ASP A 199 10.50 24.99 14.16
C ASP A 199 11.63 23.95 14.05
N LEU A 200 12.61 24.01 14.94
CA LEU A 200 13.78 23.13 14.90
C LEU A 200 13.38 21.66 15.04
N TYR A 201 13.68 20.84 14.04
CA TYR A 201 13.26 19.42 13.92
C TYR A 201 11.76 19.18 13.87
N ARG A 202 10.92 20.18 13.57
CA ARG A 202 9.46 20.02 13.53
C ARG A 202 9.03 18.96 12.53
N ASP A 203 9.44 19.09 11.28
CA ASP A 203 9.02 18.19 10.20
C ASP A 203 9.57 16.77 10.41
N GLU A 204 10.82 16.67 10.85
CA GLU A 204 11.43 15.41 11.24
C GLU A 204 10.65 14.73 12.37
N ALA A 205 10.39 15.47 13.44
CA ALA A 205 9.67 14.93 14.60
C ALA A 205 8.24 14.51 14.23
N GLN A 206 7.52 15.26 13.43
CA GLN A 206 6.18 14.89 12.95
C GLN A 206 6.20 13.61 12.13
N PHE A 207 7.13 13.49 11.19
CA PHE A 207 7.23 12.33 10.32
C PHE A 207 7.64 11.06 11.09
N TYR A 208 8.67 11.14 11.93
CA TYR A 208 9.11 9.98 12.71
C TYR A 208 8.18 9.66 13.88
N LEU A 209 7.39 10.64 14.37
CA LEU A 209 6.28 10.37 15.27
C LEU A 209 5.21 9.53 14.58
N ALA A 210 4.83 9.90 13.34
CA ALA A 210 3.85 9.13 12.57
C ALA A 210 4.33 7.68 12.33
N LEU A 211 5.61 7.48 12.05
CA LEU A 211 6.22 6.15 11.94
C LEU A 211 6.22 5.39 13.27
N SER A 212 6.52 6.06 14.39
CA SER A 212 6.51 5.46 15.71
C SER A 212 5.11 5.01 16.13
N GLU A 213 4.11 5.86 15.91
CA GLU A 213 2.70 5.53 16.14
C GLU A 213 2.26 4.35 15.27
N LEU A 214 2.72 4.30 14.01
CA LEU A 214 2.44 3.19 13.11
C LEU A 214 3.09 1.87 13.59
N GLY A 215 4.35 1.94 14.05
CA GLY A 215 5.06 0.79 14.61
C GLY A 215 4.42 0.26 15.90
N SER A 216 3.80 1.15 16.69
CA SER A 216 3.02 0.81 17.88
C SER A 216 1.58 0.37 17.56
N ASN A 217 1.18 0.38 16.28
CA ASN A 217 -0.18 0.08 15.81
C ASN A 217 -1.25 0.98 16.47
N THR A 218 -0.96 2.28 16.62
CA THR A 218 -1.88 3.25 17.20
C THR A 218 -2.65 4.02 16.11
N SER A 219 -3.87 4.44 16.43
CA SER A 219 -4.73 5.19 15.51
C SER A 219 -4.20 6.58 15.14
N GLY A 220 -3.29 7.14 15.97
CA GLY A 220 -2.69 8.47 15.76
C GLY A 220 -1.85 8.56 14.48
N ALA A 221 -1.24 7.47 14.04
CA ALA A 221 -0.41 7.42 12.84
C ALA A 221 -1.14 7.93 11.59
N VAL A 222 -2.39 7.52 11.40
CA VAL A 222 -3.18 7.87 10.20
C VAL A 222 -3.42 9.38 10.12
N GLN A 223 -3.80 10.00 11.23
CA GLN A 223 -4.03 11.44 11.29
C GLN A 223 -2.75 12.22 10.99
N LEU A 224 -1.62 11.82 11.58
CA LEU A 224 -0.32 12.46 11.36
C LEU A 224 0.10 12.36 9.89
N PHE A 225 0.00 11.19 9.26
CA PHE A 225 0.32 11.05 7.84
C PHE A 225 -0.59 11.90 6.96
N GLN A 226 -1.88 11.99 7.25
CA GLN A 226 -2.80 12.85 6.51
C GLN A 226 -2.44 14.34 6.64
N GLN A 227 -2.03 14.80 7.83
CA GLN A 227 -1.55 16.16 8.04
C GLN A 227 -0.28 16.45 7.23
N ILE A 228 0.71 15.55 7.27
CA ILE A 228 1.95 15.68 6.49
C ILE A 228 1.67 15.67 4.99
N GLN A 229 0.75 14.83 4.51
CA GLN A 229 0.37 14.78 3.08
C GLN A 229 -0.33 16.06 2.61
N ALA A 230 -1.07 16.71 3.47
CA ALA A 230 -1.80 17.95 3.17
C ALA A 230 -0.91 19.20 3.20
N ASP A 231 0.19 19.18 3.94
CA ASP A 231 1.10 20.32 4.06
C ASP A 231 2.12 20.35 2.91
N ASN A 232 1.94 21.29 1.98
CA ASN A 232 2.83 21.43 0.81
C ASN A 232 4.24 21.92 1.18
N GLY A 233 4.44 22.51 2.36
CA GLY A 233 5.74 22.95 2.85
C GLY A 233 6.50 21.88 3.63
N HIS A 234 5.85 20.78 4.00
CA HIS A 234 6.45 19.77 4.84
C HIS A 234 7.55 18.97 4.14
N LYS A 235 8.74 18.89 4.74
CA LYS A 235 9.94 18.24 4.19
C LYS A 235 9.69 16.79 3.74
N TYR A 236 8.85 16.05 4.45
CA TYR A 236 8.56 14.63 4.20
C TYR A 236 7.22 14.41 3.48
N GLN A 237 6.60 15.43 2.90
CA GLN A 237 5.33 15.29 2.20
C GLN A 237 5.37 14.23 1.10
N THR A 238 6.39 14.29 0.24
CA THR A 238 6.57 13.33 -0.87
C THR A 238 6.73 11.90 -0.34
N GLN A 239 7.45 11.73 0.76
CA GLN A 239 7.63 10.41 1.38
C GLN A 239 6.33 9.91 1.99
N ALA A 240 5.58 10.76 2.69
CA ALA A 240 4.29 10.42 3.26
C ALA A 240 3.26 10.07 2.17
N LYS A 241 3.29 10.74 1.00
CA LYS A 241 2.41 10.46 -0.15
C LYS A 241 2.64 9.08 -0.80
N LYS A 242 3.75 8.38 -0.50
CA LYS A 242 3.92 6.98 -0.90
C LYS A 242 2.91 6.05 -0.25
N ILE A 243 2.37 6.43 0.91
CA ILE A 243 1.26 5.73 1.55
C ILE A 243 -0.03 6.17 0.87
N GLY A 244 -0.69 5.25 0.17
CA GLY A 244 -1.93 5.55 -0.54
C GLY A 244 -3.08 5.88 0.41
N TYR A 245 -4.02 6.71 -0.06
CA TYR A 245 -5.21 7.08 0.72
C TYR A 245 -5.99 5.85 1.23
N PHE A 246 -6.20 4.86 0.37
CA PHE A 246 -6.90 3.62 0.76
C PHE A 246 -6.15 2.83 1.82
N ASP A 247 -4.82 2.80 1.78
CA ASP A 247 -4.02 2.10 2.77
C ASP A 247 -4.16 2.76 4.15
N LEU A 248 -4.19 4.11 4.20
CA LEU A 248 -4.48 4.85 5.43
C LEU A 248 -5.89 4.59 5.97
N GLN A 249 -6.91 4.52 5.10
CA GLN A 249 -8.29 4.22 5.54
C GLN A 249 -8.40 2.79 6.10
N ILE A 250 -7.74 1.83 5.48
CA ILE A 250 -7.71 0.44 5.97
C ILE A 250 -7.02 0.36 7.33
N LEU A 251 -5.89 1.05 7.50
CA LEU A 251 -5.19 1.12 8.80
C LEU A 251 -6.07 1.75 9.87
N LYS A 252 -6.80 2.82 9.53
CA LYS A 252 -7.75 3.47 10.46
C LYS A 252 -8.82 2.50 10.95
N ILE A 253 -9.41 1.73 10.02
CA ILE A 253 -10.43 0.73 10.37
C ILE A 253 -9.83 -0.36 11.27
N LYS A 254 -8.63 -0.86 10.93
CA LYS A 254 -7.95 -1.91 11.73
C LYS A 254 -7.51 -1.46 13.10
N ALA A 255 -7.14 -0.19 13.28
CA ALA A 255 -6.74 0.36 14.57
C ALA A 255 -7.93 0.72 15.48
N SER A 256 -9.17 0.69 14.95
CA SER A 256 -10.39 0.96 15.73
C SER A 256 -11.03 -0.31 16.32
N HIS A 257 -10.48 -1.47 16.03
CA HIS A 257 -10.90 -2.79 16.53
C HIS A 257 -9.78 -3.47 17.33
#